data_8404228ce651565892ad086bfd99dcfc
#
_entry.id   8404228ce651565892ad086bfd99dcfc
#
_cell.length_a   1.000
_cell.length_b   1.000
_cell.length_c   1.000
_cell.angle_alpha   90.00
_cell.angle_beta   90.00
_cell.angle_gamma   90.00
#
_symmetry.space_group_name_H-M   'P 1'
#
loop_
_entity.id
_entity.type
_entity.pdbx_description
1 polymer ?
#
loop_
_entity_poly.entity_id
_entity_poly.type
_entity_poly.pdbx_seq_one_letter_code
_entity_poly.pdbx_strand_id
1 'polypeptide(L)'
;LIEILKCKIHGAIATGADKDYEGSILIDKNWMEMAGILEYEKVHVWNRDNGTRHVTYAIAGEAGSGAIISNGPAAHLVNSGDRLIIAAFVQIEEARAPYFKPKIILFD
;
A
#
# COMPACT_ATOMS: atom_id res chain seq x y z
N LEU A 1 -0.30 24.10 -2.79
CA LEU A 1 -0.45 22.65 -3.01
C LEU A 1 -1.27 22.02 -1.92
N ILE A 2 -2.09 21.04 -2.29
CA ILE A 2 -2.79 20.20 -1.33
C ILE A 2 -2.40 18.75 -1.56
N GLU A 3 -2.56 17.93 -0.54
CA GLU A 3 -2.29 16.50 -0.63
C GLU A 3 -3.62 15.79 -0.82
N ILE A 4 -3.72 14.99 -1.89
CA ILE A 4 -4.91 14.21 -2.18
C ILE A 4 -4.57 12.77 -2.48
N LEU A 5 -5.57 11.91 -2.43
CA LEU A 5 -5.39 10.49 -2.70
C LEU A 5 -4.95 10.28 -4.15
N LYS A 6 -3.79 9.67 -4.33
CA LYS A 6 -3.25 9.30 -5.65
C LYS A 6 -3.78 7.96 -6.10
N CYS A 7 -3.76 6.99 -5.22
CA CYS A 7 -4.18 5.62 -5.53
C CYS A 7 -4.44 4.83 -4.26
N LYS A 8 -5.14 3.70 -4.43
CA LYS A 8 -5.44 2.82 -3.32
C LYS A 8 -5.57 1.39 -3.81
N ILE A 9 -4.93 0.47 -3.11
CA ILE A 9 -5.16 -0.96 -3.25
C ILE A 9 -6.03 -1.35 -2.06
N HIS A 10 -7.28 -1.71 -2.32
CA HIS A 10 -8.27 -1.92 -1.27
C HIS A 10 -8.62 -3.39 -1.12
N GLY A 11 -8.35 -3.94 0.06
CA GLY A 11 -8.74 -5.30 0.40
C GLY A 11 -7.75 -6.37 0.03
N ALA A 12 -6.50 -6.01 -0.28
CA ALA A 12 -5.45 -6.98 -0.56
C ALA A 12 -5.16 -7.81 0.69
N ILE A 13 -4.97 -9.10 0.50
CA ILE A 13 -4.73 -10.01 1.61
C ILE A 13 -3.23 -10.12 1.87
N ALA A 14 -2.83 -9.86 3.12
CA ALA A 14 -1.44 -10.03 3.54
C ALA A 14 -1.07 -11.51 3.43
N THR A 15 0.07 -11.80 2.79
CA THR A 15 0.56 -13.16 2.63
C THR A 15 1.67 -13.51 3.60
N GLY A 16 2.17 -12.51 4.32
CA GLY A 16 3.22 -12.74 5.32
C GLY A 16 3.60 -11.47 6.07
N ALA A 17 4.46 -11.67 7.05
CA ALA A 17 5.03 -10.59 7.84
C ALA A 17 6.41 -11.06 8.32
N ASP A 18 7.42 -10.20 8.16
CA ASP A 18 8.79 -10.52 8.55
C ASP A 18 9.37 -9.37 9.39
N LYS A 19 9.31 -9.53 10.70
CA LYS A 19 9.75 -8.50 11.66
C LYS A 19 11.25 -8.30 11.69
N ASP A 20 12.02 -9.27 11.18
CA ASP A 20 13.48 -9.22 11.18
C ASP A 20 14.06 -8.61 9.90
N TYR A 21 13.20 -8.24 8.96
CA TYR A 21 13.59 -7.60 7.72
C TYR A 21 13.51 -6.07 7.86
N GLU A 22 14.16 -5.34 6.94
CA GLU A 22 14.06 -3.87 6.94
C GLU A 22 12.63 -3.41 6.73
N GLY A 23 12.26 -2.31 7.41
CA GLY A 23 10.89 -1.79 7.36
C GLY A 23 10.46 -1.41 5.96
N SER A 24 9.42 -2.08 5.45
CA SER A 24 8.87 -1.85 4.12
C SER A 24 7.59 -2.68 3.98
N ILE A 25 6.86 -2.46 2.89
CA ILE A 25 5.82 -3.39 2.48
C ILE A 25 6.14 -3.89 1.07
N LEU A 26 6.30 -5.20 0.95
CA LEU A 26 6.54 -5.85 -0.34
C LEU A 26 5.19 -6.09 -0.99
N ILE A 27 5.01 -5.61 -2.24
CA ILE A 27 3.76 -5.70 -2.97
C ILE A 27 4.04 -6.32 -4.32
N ASP A 28 3.19 -7.25 -4.76
CA ASP A 28 3.24 -7.81 -6.12
C ASP A 28 3.45 -6.68 -7.14
N LYS A 29 4.49 -6.79 -7.94
CA LYS A 29 4.87 -5.75 -8.90
C LYS A 29 3.72 -5.39 -9.85
N ASN A 30 2.93 -6.37 -10.29
CA ASN A 30 1.80 -6.10 -11.18
C ASN A 30 0.77 -5.19 -10.51
N TRP A 31 0.54 -5.39 -9.21
CA TRP A 31 -0.41 -4.56 -8.46
C TRP A 31 0.12 -3.16 -8.26
N MET A 32 1.43 -3.02 -8.02
CA MET A 32 2.05 -1.69 -7.93
C MET A 32 1.88 -0.93 -9.25
N GLU A 33 2.14 -1.59 -10.38
CA GLU A 33 1.99 -0.97 -11.69
C GLU A 33 0.54 -0.58 -11.98
N MET A 34 -0.41 -1.45 -11.65
CA MET A 34 -1.82 -1.16 -11.83
C MET A 34 -2.27 0.05 -11.02
N ALA A 35 -1.80 0.16 -9.79
CA ALA A 35 -2.15 1.28 -8.90
C ALA A 35 -1.35 2.54 -9.19
N GLY A 36 -0.20 2.42 -9.83
CA GLY A 36 0.70 3.54 -10.04
C GLY A 36 1.59 3.82 -8.83
N ILE A 37 1.85 2.80 -8.00
CA ILE A 37 2.78 2.92 -6.87
C ILE A 37 4.18 2.59 -7.38
N LEU A 38 5.12 3.49 -7.09
CA LEU A 38 6.51 3.33 -7.51
C LEU A 38 7.34 2.67 -6.41
N GLU A 39 8.45 2.05 -6.82
CA GLU A 39 9.43 1.50 -5.88
C GLU A 39 9.88 2.59 -4.92
N TYR A 40 9.91 2.27 -3.63
CA TYR A 40 10.28 3.17 -2.53
C TYR A 40 9.29 4.29 -2.24
N GLU A 41 8.16 4.32 -2.91
CA GLU A 41 7.16 5.34 -2.64
C GLU A 41 6.56 5.15 -1.25
N LYS A 42 6.40 6.26 -0.53
CA LYS A 42 5.74 6.27 0.77
C LYS A 42 4.29 5.86 0.63
N VAL A 43 3.85 4.93 1.46
CA VAL A 43 2.45 4.48 1.47
C VAL A 43 1.93 4.41 2.89
N HIS A 44 0.62 4.57 3.01
CA HIS A 44 -0.12 4.32 4.24
C HIS A 44 -0.71 2.92 4.15
N VAL A 45 -0.63 2.17 5.23
CA VAL A 45 -1.18 0.81 5.30
C VAL A 45 -2.21 0.77 6.43
N TRP A 46 -3.43 0.45 6.07
CA TRP A 46 -4.56 0.39 7.00
C TRP A 46 -5.03 -1.06 7.08
N ASN A 47 -4.99 -1.64 8.26
CA ASN A 47 -5.38 -3.03 8.47
C ASN A 47 -6.87 -3.07 8.84
N ARG A 48 -7.69 -3.64 7.98
CA ARG A 48 -9.13 -3.71 8.18
C ARG A 48 -9.54 -4.64 9.32
N ASP A 49 -8.72 -5.63 9.62
CA ASP A 49 -9.07 -6.66 10.61
C ASP A 49 -8.81 -6.21 12.05
N ASN A 50 -7.80 -5.37 12.26
CA ASN A 50 -7.47 -4.91 13.61
C ASN A 50 -7.50 -3.39 13.78
N GLY A 51 -7.74 -2.65 12.71
CA GLY A 51 -7.85 -1.20 12.75
C GLY A 51 -6.54 -0.44 12.88
N THR A 52 -5.40 -1.13 12.82
CA THR A 52 -4.10 -0.45 12.93
C THR A 52 -3.78 0.32 11.66
N ARG A 53 -2.99 1.37 11.82
CA ARG A 53 -2.53 2.22 10.73
C ARG A 53 -1.05 2.48 10.90
N HIS A 54 -0.31 2.41 9.81
CA HIS A 54 1.09 2.79 9.83
C HIS A 54 1.51 3.33 8.47
N VAL A 55 2.69 3.93 8.44
CA VAL A 55 3.27 4.52 7.23
C VAL A 55 4.60 3.82 6.99
N THR A 56 4.82 3.44 5.74
CA THR A 56 6.05 2.78 5.33
C THR A 56 6.33 3.13 3.86
N TYR A 57 7.15 2.36 3.19
CA TYR A 57 7.40 2.53 1.75
C TYR A 57 7.27 1.19 1.05
N ALA A 58 6.95 1.25 -0.24
CA ALA A 58 6.69 0.06 -1.04
C ALA A 58 7.96 -0.47 -1.68
N ILE A 59 8.09 -1.78 -1.71
CA ILE A 59 9.09 -2.47 -2.54
C ILE A 59 8.38 -3.49 -3.41
N ALA A 60 8.92 -3.71 -4.62
CA ALA A 60 8.29 -4.60 -5.57
C ALA A 60 8.62 -6.05 -5.25
N GLY A 61 7.57 -6.86 -5.12
CA GLY A 61 7.68 -8.30 -5.09
C GLY A 61 7.60 -8.88 -6.49
N GLU A 62 7.84 -10.18 -6.60
CA GLU A 62 7.78 -10.87 -7.89
C GLU A 62 6.42 -10.67 -8.55
N ALA A 63 6.44 -10.29 -9.83
CA ALA A 63 5.22 -10.08 -10.60
C ALA A 63 4.41 -11.37 -10.71
N GLY A 64 3.12 -11.28 -10.38
CA GLY A 64 2.22 -12.43 -10.42
C GLY A 64 2.26 -13.31 -9.19
N SER A 65 3.08 -12.97 -8.19
CA SER A 65 3.21 -13.76 -6.96
C SER A 65 2.00 -13.63 -6.03
N GLY A 66 1.27 -12.53 -6.15
CA GLY A 66 0.19 -12.21 -5.20
C GLY A 66 0.71 -11.83 -3.82
N ALA A 67 2.01 -11.55 -3.68
CA ALA A 67 2.62 -11.30 -2.39
C ALA A 67 2.29 -9.92 -1.84
N ILE A 68 1.91 -9.88 -0.57
CA ILE A 68 1.82 -8.67 0.25
C ILE A 68 2.47 -9.02 1.58
N ILE A 69 3.68 -8.52 1.82
CA ILE A 69 4.44 -8.87 3.01
C ILE A 69 4.85 -7.62 3.76
N SER A 70 4.40 -7.53 5.02
CA SER A 70 4.77 -6.43 5.90
C SER A 70 6.10 -6.76 6.57
N ASN A 71 7.11 -5.93 6.36
CA ASN A 71 8.46 -6.14 6.84
C ASN A 71 8.83 -5.18 7.96
N GLY A 72 9.72 -5.62 8.83
CA GLY A 72 10.27 -4.79 9.90
C GLY A 72 9.31 -4.61 11.06
N PRO A 73 9.43 -3.50 11.82
CA PRO A 73 8.59 -3.29 12.99
C PRO A 73 7.09 -3.36 12.73
N ALA A 74 6.64 -2.93 11.55
CA ALA A 74 5.23 -2.97 11.19
C ALA A 74 4.69 -4.39 11.05
N ALA A 75 5.56 -5.40 10.97
CA ALA A 75 5.15 -6.79 10.94
C ALA A 75 4.39 -7.21 12.20
N HIS A 76 4.57 -6.48 13.30
CA HIS A 76 3.80 -6.72 14.52
C HIS A 76 2.33 -6.29 14.38
N LEU A 77 2.01 -5.48 13.38
CA LEU A 77 0.67 -4.93 13.17
C LEU A 77 -0.14 -5.70 12.13
N VAL A 78 0.49 -6.66 11.45
CA VAL A 78 -0.12 -7.37 10.32
C VAL A 78 0.11 -8.87 10.49
N ASN A 79 -0.97 -9.63 10.36
CA ASN A 79 -0.89 -11.09 10.32
C ASN A 79 -1.22 -11.57 8.91
N SER A 80 -0.60 -12.68 8.51
CA SER A 80 -0.97 -13.33 7.25
C SER A 80 -2.48 -13.58 7.24
N GLY A 81 -3.14 -13.22 6.16
CA GLY A 81 -4.59 -13.32 6.04
C GLY A 81 -5.34 -12.03 6.31
N ASP A 82 -4.68 -11.03 6.93
CA ASP A 82 -5.34 -9.75 7.18
C ASP A 82 -5.63 -9.03 5.87
N ARG A 83 -6.76 -8.32 5.84
CA ARG A 83 -7.12 -7.49 4.69
C ARG A 83 -6.59 -6.09 4.89
N LEU A 84 -5.81 -5.63 3.92
CA LEU A 84 -5.13 -4.34 3.99
C LEU A 84 -5.67 -3.36 2.96
N ILE A 85 -5.58 -2.09 3.30
CA ILE A 85 -5.75 -1.00 2.35
C ILE A 85 -4.41 -0.28 2.29
N ILE A 86 -3.86 -0.19 1.07
CA ILE A 86 -2.57 0.47 0.84
C ILE A 86 -2.85 1.70 0.00
N ALA A 87 -2.51 2.88 0.53
CA ALA A 87 -2.85 4.15 -0.12
C ALA A 87 -1.60 5.01 -0.30
N ALA A 88 -1.53 5.70 -1.43
CA ALA A 88 -0.51 6.71 -1.68
C ALA A 88 -1.18 8.04 -1.96
N PHE A 89 -0.47 9.12 -1.66
CA PHE A 89 -0.97 10.48 -1.78
C PHE A 89 -0.04 11.29 -2.67
N VAL A 90 -0.56 12.37 -3.23
CA VAL A 90 0.20 13.24 -4.11
C VAL A 90 -0.14 14.68 -3.83
N GLN A 91 0.84 15.56 -3.95
CA GLN A 91 0.64 17.00 -3.81
C GLN A 91 0.37 17.59 -5.18
N ILE A 92 -0.73 18.34 -5.29
CA ILE A 92 -1.09 19.01 -6.54
C ILE A 92 -1.63 20.40 -6.25
N GLU A 93 -1.69 21.22 -7.28
CA GLU A 93 -2.33 22.52 -7.23
C GLU A 93 -3.80 22.35 -6.84
N GLU A 94 -4.27 23.13 -5.88
CA GLU A 94 -5.64 23.04 -5.40
C GLU A 94 -6.66 23.18 -6.54
N ALA A 95 -6.37 24.07 -7.50
CA ALA A 95 -7.25 24.28 -8.64
C ALA A 95 -7.41 23.04 -9.54
N ARG A 96 -6.44 22.13 -9.50
CA ARG A 96 -6.47 20.90 -10.30
C ARG A 96 -7.15 19.75 -9.57
N ALA A 97 -7.34 19.85 -8.26
CA ALA A 97 -7.88 18.77 -7.46
C ALA A 97 -9.25 18.26 -7.93
N PRO A 98 -10.20 19.13 -8.33
CA PRO A 98 -11.51 18.64 -8.80
C PRO A 98 -11.45 17.76 -10.05
N TYR A 99 -10.36 17.85 -10.80
CA TYR A 99 -10.19 17.10 -12.05
C TYR A 99 -9.30 15.87 -11.90
N PHE A 100 -8.70 15.70 -10.74
CA PHE A 100 -7.82 14.56 -10.49
C PHE A 100 -8.66 13.35 -10.08
N LYS A 101 -8.37 12.18 -10.67
CA LYS A 101 -9.05 10.94 -10.32
C LYS A 101 -8.04 9.93 -9.80
N PRO A 102 -8.18 9.48 -8.54
CA PRO A 102 -7.30 8.47 -8.01
C PRO A 102 -7.55 7.12 -8.68
N LYS A 103 -6.51 6.30 -8.76
CA LYS A 103 -6.64 4.92 -9.22
C LYS A 103 -6.99 4.06 -8.00
N ILE A 104 -8.06 3.32 -8.08
CA ILE A 104 -8.50 2.45 -7.00
C ILE A 104 -8.63 1.04 -7.52
N ILE A 105 -7.90 0.12 -6.90
CA ILE A 105 -7.98 -1.30 -7.21
C ILE A 105 -8.70 -1.97 -6.06
N LEU A 106 -9.79 -2.67 -6.37
CA LEU A 106 -10.59 -3.36 -5.37
C LEU A 106 -10.34 -4.86 -5.44
N PHE A 107 -9.99 -5.44 -4.29
CA PHE A 107 -9.96 -6.90 -4.10
C PHE A 107 -11.09 -7.28 -3.18
N ASP A 108 -11.76 -8.36 -3.48
CA ASP A 108 -12.88 -8.84 -2.66
C ASP A 108 -12.43 -9.75 -1.52
#